data_ac69292af9f2f9390ab720c9af8537ed
#
_entry.id   ac69292af9f2f9390ab720c9af8537ed
#
_cell.length_a   1.000
_cell.length_b   1.000
_cell.length_c   1.000
_cell.angle_alpha   90.00
_cell.angle_beta   90.00
_cell.angle_gamma   90.00
#
_symmetry.space_group_name_H-M   'P 1'
#
loop_
_entity.id
_entity.type
_entity.pdbx_description
1 polymer ?
#
loop_
_entity_poly.entity_id
_entity_poly.type
_entity_poly.pdbx_seq_one_letter_code
_entity_poly.pdbx_strand_id
1 'polypeptide(L)'
;LLKLIGSLNSNPAVHGILLQLPLPGHLDENAMIQAIDPAKDIDGLHPLNAGRLMLGLPGLVPCTPQGSLLLIKEVKKDLSGLHAVVIGRSV
;
A
#
# COMPACT_ATOMS: atom_id res chain seq x y z
N LEU A 1 5.56 -17.21 -8.21
CA LEU A 1 5.34 -16.10 -7.28
C LEU A 1 4.18 -16.40 -6.32
N LEU A 2 3.00 -16.82 -6.77
CA LEU A 2 1.84 -17.15 -5.91
C LEU A 2 2.16 -18.14 -4.79
N LYS A 3 2.90 -19.23 -5.10
CA LYS A 3 3.31 -20.20 -4.07
C LYS A 3 4.19 -19.56 -2.99
N LEU A 4 5.08 -18.63 -3.37
CA LEU A 4 5.92 -17.90 -2.42
C LEU A 4 5.06 -16.99 -1.53
N ILE A 5 4.17 -16.20 -2.12
CA ILE A 5 3.23 -15.35 -1.38
C ILE A 5 2.43 -16.19 -0.38
N GLY A 6 1.87 -17.32 -0.81
CA GLY A 6 1.12 -18.23 0.07
C GLY A 6 1.95 -18.75 1.23
N SER A 7 3.22 -19.11 1.00
CA SER A 7 4.12 -19.55 2.07
C SER A 7 4.46 -18.43 3.06
N LEU A 8 4.65 -17.20 2.57
CA LEU A 8 4.89 -16.03 3.42
C LEU A 8 3.66 -15.64 4.24
N ASN A 9 2.47 -15.71 3.65
CA ASN A 9 1.21 -15.48 4.35
C ASN A 9 1.07 -16.43 5.56
N SER A 10 1.37 -17.72 5.36
CA SER A 10 1.22 -18.75 6.38
C SER A 10 2.35 -18.76 7.43
N ASN A 11 3.43 -18.05 7.21
CA ASN A 11 4.57 -18.04 8.12
C ASN A 11 4.37 -16.98 9.22
N PRO A 12 4.22 -17.38 10.51
CA PRO A 12 4.03 -16.44 11.60
C PRO A 12 5.27 -15.57 11.90
N ALA A 13 6.46 -15.96 11.43
CA ALA A 13 7.67 -15.14 11.57
C ALA A 13 7.77 -14.03 10.52
N VAL A 14 6.88 -14.03 9.51
CA VAL A 14 6.80 -12.97 8.49
C VAL A 14 5.68 -12.01 8.87
N HIS A 15 6.05 -10.78 9.22
CA HIS A 15 5.12 -9.76 9.70
C HIS A 15 4.64 -8.81 8.59
N GLY A 16 5.34 -8.78 7.46
CA GLY A 16 4.96 -7.95 6.32
C GLY A 16 5.52 -8.49 5.02
N ILE A 17 4.78 -8.24 3.94
CA ILE A 17 5.14 -8.64 2.57
C ILE A 17 5.10 -7.39 1.71
N LEU A 18 6.22 -7.10 1.03
CA LEU A 18 6.31 -6.07 0.01
C LEU A 18 6.42 -6.73 -1.36
N LEU A 19 5.49 -6.41 -2.23
CA LEU A 19 5.53 -6.81 -3.63
C LEU A 19 5.99 -5.63 -4.47
N GLN A 20 7.26 -5.65 -4.86
CA GLN A 20 7.82 -4.59 -5.68
C GLN A 20 7.19 -4.57 -7.08
N LEU A 21 6.60 -3.47 -7.44
CA LEU A 21 6.03 -3.21 -8.76
C LEU A 21 6.97 -2.32 -9.60
N PRO A 22 6.92 -2.39 -10.96
CA PRO A 22 6.07 -3.27 -11.75
C PRO A 22 6.57 -4.72 -11.79
N LEU A 23 5.66 -5.67 -12.01
CA LEU A 23 6.00 -7.07 -12.25
C LEU A 23 6.39 -7.33 -13.72
N PRO A 24 7.14 -8.42 -14.02
CA PRO A 24 7.32 -8.88 -15.39
C PRO A 24 5.97 -9.12 -16.09
N GLY A 25 5.86 -8.72 -17.37
CA GLY A 25 4.60 -8.66 -18.10
C GLY A 25 3.82 -9.98 -18.29
N HIS A 26 4.42 -11.12 -17.91
CA HIS A 26 3.74 -12.42 -17.90
C HIS A 26 3.03 -12.73 -16.56
N LEU A 27 3.14 -11.84 -15.57
CA LEU A 27 2.48 -11.97 -14.27
C LEU A 27 1.33 -10.97 -14.18
N ASP A 28 0.23 -11.42 -13.63
CA ASP A 28 -0.92 -10.56 -13.32
C ASP A 28 -0.68 -9.87 -11.96
N GLU A 29 -0.38 -8.57 -12.01
CA GLU A 29 -0.11 -7.75 -10.82
C GLU A 29 -1.29 -7.77 -9.84
N ASN A 30 -2.52 -7.63 -10.36
CA ASN A 30 -3.71 -7.59 -9.52
C ASN A 30 -3.92 -8.93 -8.79
N ALA A 31 -3.72 -10.05 -9.48
CA ALA A 31 -3.81 -11.36 -8.86
C ALA A 31 -2.73 -11.57 -7.79
N MET A 32 -1.51 -11.04 -8.02
CA MET A 32 -0.43 -11.13 -7.04
C MET A 32 -0.69 -10.26 -5.80
N ILE A 33 -1.15 -9.02 -5.99
CA ILE A 33 -1.52 -8.12 -4.89
C ILE A 33 -2.64 -8.74 -4.04
N GLN A 34 -3.69 -9.25 -4.67
CA GLN A 34 -4.82 -9.87 -3.98
C GLN A 34 -4.47 -11.20 -3.29
N ALA A 35 -3.38 -11.84 -3.67
CA ALA A 35 -2.90 -13.05 -3.01
C ALA A 35 -2.17 -12.75 -1.68
N ILE A 36 -1.76 -11.52 -1.42
CA ILE A 36 -1.13 -11.13 -0.16
C ILE A 36 -2.20 -11.07 0.94
N ASP A 37 -1.89 -11.60 2.11
CA ASP A 37 -2.75 -11.40 3.29
C ASP A 37 -2.85 -9.90 3.58
N PRO A 38 -4.07 -9.31 3.60
CA PRO A 38 -4.24 -7.88 3.89
C PRO A 38 -3.58 -7.40 5.19
N ALA A 39 -3.44 -8.29 6.17
CA ALA A 39 -2.75 -7.97 7.43
C ALA A 39 -1.22 -7.90 7.27
N LYS A 40 -0.68 -8.42 6.17
CA LYS A 40 0.76 -8.41 5.85
C LYS A 40 1.12 -7.52 4.65
N ASP A 41 0.14 -6.89 4.01
CA ASP A 41 0.31 -5.98 2.87
C ASP A 41 0.85 -4.64 3.35
N ILE A 42 2.17 -4.52 3.48
CA ILE A 42 2.80 -3.32 4.07
C ILE A 42 2.75 -2.08 3.18
N ASP A 43 2.51 -2.25 1.88
CA ASP A 43 2.33 -1.12 0.94
C ASP A 43 0.87 -0.66 0.83
N GLY A 44 -0.07 -1.37 1.46
CA GLY A 44 -1.48 -1.00 1.48
C GLY A 44 -2.16 -1.05 0.10
N LEU A 45 -1.63 -1.84 -0.83
CA LEU A 45 -2.13 -1.95 -2.21
C LEU A 45 -3.27 -2.96 -2.35
N HIS A 46 -3.46 -3.85 -1.37
CA HIS A 46 -4.56 -4.80 -1.39
C HIS A 46 -5.91 -4.06 -1.39
N PRO A 47 -6.89 -4.44 -2.23
CA PRO A 47 -8.18 -3.76 -2.33
C PRO A 47 -8.90 -3.55 -0.99
N LEU A 48 -8.74 -4.48 -0.05
CA LEU A 48 -9.30 -4.34 1.30
C LEU A 48 -8.66 -3.16 2.06
N ASN A 49 -7.34 -3.00 2.01
CA ASN A 49 -6.62 -1.91 2.67
C ASN A 49 -6.91 -0.57 1.99
N ALA A 50 -6.94 -0.54 0.66
CA ALA A 50 -7.34 0.63 -0.11
C ALA A 50 -8.78 1.06 0.23
N GLY A 51 -9.71 0.10 0.34
CA GLY A 51 -11.08 0.37 0.76
C GLY A 51 -11.18 0.90 2.18
N ARG A 52 -10.41 0.34 3.12
CA ARG A 52 -10.34 0.84 4.50
C ARG A 52 -9.83 2.28 4.55
N LEU A 53 -8.76 2.57 3.81
CA LEU A 53 -8.22 3.93 3.73
C LEU A 53 -9.25 4.92 3.18
N MET A 54 -9.95 4.57 2.10
CA MET A 54 -11.00 5.39 1.50
C MET A 54 -12.15 5.69 2.50
N LEU A 55 -12.48 4.72 3.35
CA LEU A 55 -13.55 4.83 4.35
C LEU A 55 -13.07 5.43 5.68
N GLY A 56 -11.80 5.77 5.83
CA GLY A 56 -11.24 6.25 7.08
C GLY A 56 -11.20 5.19 8.19
N LEU A 57 -11.19 3.91 7.83
CA LEU A 57 -11.12 2.79 8.76
C LEU A 57 -9.66 2.43 9.07
N PRO A 58 -9.38 1.84 10.24
CA PRO A 58 -8.04 1.37 10.58
C PRO A 58 -7.53 0.31 9.58
N GLY A 59 -6.29 0.46 9.13
CA GLY A 59 -5.65 -0.45 8.18
C GLY A 59 -4.23 -0.04 7.87
N LEU A 60 -3.55 -0.84 7.05
CA LEU A 60 -2.25 -0.50 6.50
C LEU A 60 -2.41 0.59 5.43
N VAL A 61 -1.57 1.59 5.49
CA VAL A 61 -1.60 2.77 4.61
C VAL A 61 -0.35 2.76 3.73
N PRO A 62 -0.47 3.10 2.44
CA PRO A 62 0.68 3.19 1.54
C PRO A 62 1.79 4.07 2.12
N CYS A 63 3.02 3.51 2.20
CA CYS A 63 4.15 4.18 2.84
C CYS A 63 4.60 5.43 2.10
N THR A 64 4.61 5.42 0.77
CA THR A 64 5.09 6.54 -0.04
C THR A 64 4.28 7.82 0.15
N PRO A 65 2.93 7.84 -0.01
CA PRO A 65 2.15 9.03 0.26
C PRO A 65 2.18 9.44 1.73
N GLN A 66 2.25 8.49 2.67
CA GLN A 66 2.38 8.80 4.09
C GLN A 66 3.72 9.50 4.39
N GLY A 67 4.82 9.00 3.86
CA GLY A 67 6.14 9.62 3.99
C GLY A 67 6.18 11.01 3.36
N SER A 68 5.58 11.18 2.19
CA SER A 68 5.45 12.49 1.54
C SER A 68 4.68 13.48 2.42
N LEU A 69 3.58 13.05 3.03
CA LEU A 69 2.80 13.88 3.94
C LEU A 69 3.60 14.28 5.19
N LEU A 70 4.40 13.35 5.74
CA LEU A 70 5.28 13.65 6.87
C LEU A 70 6.31 14.73 6.51
N LEU A 71 6.97 14.60 5.35
CA LEU A 71 7.93 15.60 4.87
C LEU A 71 7.28 16.99 4.64
N ILE A 72 6.08 17.02 4.08
CA ILE A 72 5.33 18.28 3.91
C ILE A 72 5.05 18.92 5.27
N LYS A 73 4.67 18.14 6.28
CA LYS A 73 4.39 18.64 7.64
C LYS A 73 5.62 19.14 8.40
N GLU A 74 6.83 18.71 8.02
CA GLU A 74 8.06 19.29 8.55
C GLU A 74 8.22 20.77 8.14
N VAL A 75 7.75 21.14 6.94
CA VAL A 75 7.80 22.52 6.43
C VAL A 75 6.56 23.30 6.86
N LYS A 76 5.38 22.69 6.83
CA LYS A 76 4.11 23.32 7.16
C LYS A 76 3.21 22.37 7.96
N LYS A 77 3.12 22.60 9.26
CA LYS A 77 2.40 21.73 10.20
C LYS A 77 0.89 21.67 9.96
N ASP A 78 0.28 22.81 9.66
CA ASP A 78 -1.14 22.91 9.35
C ASP A 78 -1.37 23.06 7.85
N LEU A 79 -2.08 22.11 7.27
CA LEU A 79 -2.40 22.04 5.84
C LEU A 79 -3.86 22.40 5.56
N SER A 80 -4.63 22.77 6.60
CA SER A 80 -6.06 23.10 6.45
C SER A 80 -6.26 24.27 5.51
N GLY A 81 -7.22 24.14 4.59
CA GLY A 81 -7.58 25.20 3.64
C GLY A 81 -6.55 25.46 2.54
N LEU A 82 -5.47 24.68 2.45
CA LEU A 82 -4.50 24.82 1.37
C LEU A 82 -5.01 24.17 0.08
N HIS A 83 -4.62 24.75 -1.05
CA HIS A 83 -4.83 24.16 -2.36
C HIS A 83 -3.69 23.17 -2.66
N ALA A 84 -4.04 21.90 -2.83
CA ALA A 84 -3.10 20.87 -3.24
C ALA A 84 -3.40 20.39 -4.67
N VAL A 85 -2.35 20.18 -5.45
CA VAL A 85 -2.44 19.60 -6.80
C VAL A 85 -1.62 18.32 -6.81
N VAL A 86 -2.28 17.21 -7.19
CA VAL A 86 -1.61 15.91 -7.35
C VAL A 86 -1.56 15.56 -8.83
N ILE A 87 -0.37 15.29 -9.34
CA ILE A 87 -0.17 14.90 -10.73
C ILE A 87 0.17 13.41 -10.76
N GLY A 88 -0.74 12.61 -11.31
CA GLY A 88 -0.62 11.15 -11.40
C GLY A 88 -1.94 10.52 -11.76
N ARG A 89 -1.90 9.22 -12.10
CA ARG A 89 -3.10 8.42 -12.42
C ARG A 89 -2.97 6.95 -12.01
N SER A 90 -2.00 6.62 -11.20
CA SER A 90 -1.95 5.30 -10.55
C SER A 90 -3.03 5.20 -9.48
N VAL A 91 -3.56 4.02 -9.31
CA VAL A 91 -4.45 3.68 -8.19
C VAL A 91 -3.64 3.42 -6.95
#